data_386ea48629219d789422ed2781a42573
#
_entry.id   386ea48629219d789422ed2781a42573
#
_cell.length_a   1.000
_cell.length_b   1.000
_cell.length_c   1.000
_cell.angle_alpha   90.00
_cell.angle_beta   90.00
_cell.angle_gamma   90.00
#
_symmetry.space_group_name_H-M   'P 1'
#
loop_
_entity.id
_entity.type
_entity.pdbx_description
1 polymer ?
#
loop_
_entity_poly.entity_id
_entity_poly.type
_entity_poly.pdbx_seq_one_letter_code
_entity_poly.pdbx_strand_id
1 'polypeptide(L)'
;VLKRCAELGCPPFVLVAIHVPEWNDMLTPWECPGIFADDAPFAGHAEHQLEIISEIVQKTEEQLGVRPIHRCIAGYSLAGLFATWAPFQADLFDAVASASGSMWYPDFAEYVEAGMFDRPPRCAYFSLGSKEARTPSRLLRGVADGTQRVVGAFRMKGVKTVFESNPGNHFKEPDVRMAKAICWVVSNCGENGPSKLGECEL
;
A
#
# COMPACT_ATOMS: atom_id res chain seq x y z
N VAL A 1 -6.33 -14.30 5.77
CA VAL A 1 -5.03 -13.63 5.85
C VAL A 1 -4.24 -14.12 7.06
N LEU A 2 -4.70 -13.98 8.32
CA LEU A 2 -3.95 -14.35 9.54
C LEU A 2 -3.42 -15.80 9.52
N LYS A 3 -4.24 -16.76 9.09
CA LYS A 3 -3.79 -18.17 8.92
C LYS A 3 -2.60 -18.26 7.97
N ARG A 4 -2.64 -17.53 6.85
CA ARG A 4 -1.53 -17.49 5.88
C ARG A 4 -0.29 -16.81 6.44
N CYS A 5 -0.44 -15.75 7.24
CA CYS A 5 0.67 -15.13 7.94
C CYS A 5 1.37 -16.12 8.89
N ALA A 6 0.59 -16.90 9.64
CA ALA A 6 1.13 -17.94 10.52
C ALA A 6 1.88 -19.03 9.73
N GLU A 7 1.31 -19.52 8.61
CA GLU A 7 1.95 -20.49 7.69
C GLU A 7 3.27 -19.94 7.10
N LEU A 8 3.38 -18.64 6.91
CA LEU A 8 4.60 -17.96 6.41
C LEU A 8 5.62 -17.65 7.50
N GLY A 9 5.35 -17.95 8.77
CA GLY A 9 6.25 -17.66 9.88
C GLY A 9 6.36 -16.15 10.18
N CYS A 10 5.29 -15.39 9.93
CA CYS A 10 5.26 -13.95 10.19
C CYS A 10 5.55 -13.65 11.67
N PRO A 11 6.38 -12.65 11.99
CA PRO A 11 6.56 -12.20 13.37
C PRO A 11 5.23 -11.78 14.01
N PRO A 12 5.09 -11.79 15.33
CA PRO A 12 3.88 -11.36 16.00
C PRO A 12 3.52 -9.91 15.69
N PHE A 13 2.25 -9.64 15.43
CA PHE A 13 1.71 -8.30 15.18
C PHE A 13 0.23 -8.22 15.61
N VAL A 14 -0.27 -7.02 15.80
CA VAL A 14 -1.69 -6.74 15.97
C VAL A 14 -2.28 -6.36 14.61
N LEU A 15 -3.37 -7.01 14.21
CA LEU A 15 -4.10 -6.68 12.99
C LEU A 15 -5.39 -5.95 13.33
N VAL A 16 -5.53 -4.73 12.83
CA VAL A 16 -6.78 -3.96 12.87
C VAL A 16 -7.40 -4.04 11.48
N ALA A 17 -8.52 -4.75 11.35
CA ALA A 17 -9.26 -4.84 10.10
C ALA A 17 -10.31 -3.74 10.03
N ILE A 18 -10.24 -2.90 9.00
CA ILE A 18 -11.12 -1.76 8.81
C ILE A 18 -12.10 -2.08 7.68
N HIS A 19 -13.39 -2.01 7.96
CA HIS A 19 -14.44 -2.11 6.96
C HIS A 19 -14.71 -0.72 6.34
N VAL A 20 -14.69 -0.65 5.02
CA VAL A 20 -14.93 0.58 4.26
C VAL A 20 -16.21 0.39 3.43
N PRO A 21 -17.35 0.97 3.84
CA PRO A 21 -18.64 0.75 3.16
C PRO A 21 -18.66 1.31 1.73
N GLU A 22 -18.16 2.52 1.56
CA GLU A 22 -18.14 3.25 0.28
C GLU A 22 -16.75 3.08 -0.37
N TRP A 23 -16.45 1.82 -0.73
CA TRP A 23 -15.13 1.37 -1.17
C TRP A 23 -14.52 2.22 -2.29
N ASN A 24 -15.28 2.52 -3.33
CA ASN A 24 -14.78 3.25 -4.48
C ASN A 24 -14.48 4.71 -4.15
N ASP A 25 -15.29 5.32 -3.31
CA ASP A 25 -15.19 6.74 -2.99
C ASP A 25 -14.14 7.00 -1.91
N MET A 26 -14.18 6.22 -0.83
CA MET A 26 -13.35 6.42 0.34
C MET A 26 -11.88 6.00 0.16
N LEU A 27 -11.57 5.21 -0.87
CA LEU A 27 -10.21 4.70 -1.09
C LEU A 27 -9.51 5.35 -2.29
N THR A 28 -10.10 6.38 -2.87
CA THR A 28 -9.55 7.10 -4.01
C THR A 28 -9.19 8.55 -3.64
N PRO A 29 -8.01 9.05 -4.08
CA PRO A 29 -7.48 10.33 -3.61
C PRO A 29 -8.11 11.56 -4.27
N TRP A 30 -8.74 11.41 -5.41
CA TRP A 30 -9.45 12.47 -6.15
C TRP A 30 -10.57 11.87 -7.01
N GLU A 31 -11.41 12.73 -7.53
CA GLU A 31 -12.49 12.33 -8.43
C GLU A 31 -11.93 11.80 -9.76
N CYS A 32 -12.52 10.72 -10.25
CA CYS A 32 -12.16 10.09 -11.51
C CYS A 32 -13.40 9.42 -12.14
N PRO A 33 -13.56 9.45 -13.47
CA PRO A 33 -14.62 8.69 -14.15
C PRO A 33 -14.55 7.19 -13.82
N GLY A 34 -15.69 6.52 -13.89
CA GLY A 34 -15.77 5.07 -13.73
C GLY A 34 -14.90 4.30 -14.74
N ILE A 35 -14.63 3.04 -14.46
CA ILE A 35 -13.79 2.18 -15.32
C ILE A 35 -14.45 1.91 -16.66
N PHE A 36 -15.78 1.76 -16.66
CA PHE A 36 -16.61 1.59 -17.84
C PHE A 36 -17.60 2.75 -17.94
N ALA A 37 -18.14 2.97 -19.13
CA ALA A 37 -19.00 4.14 -19.42
C ALA A 37 -20.22 4.26 -18.51
N ASP A 38 -20.77 3.12 -18.05
CA ASP A 38 -21.95 3.06 -17.20
C ASP A 38 -21.65 2.96 -15.70
N ASP A 39 -20.36 2.95 -15.32
CA ASP A 39 -19.95 2.91 -13.92
C ASP A 39 -20.11 4.29 -13.27
N ALA A 40 -20.49 4.31 -11.99
CA ALA A 40 -20.42 5.51 -11.20
C ALA A 40 -18.96 6.02 -11.11
N PRO A 41 -18.74 7.34 -11.08
CA PRO A 41 -17.40 7.90 -10.86
C PRO A 41 -16.88 7.55 -9.46
N PHE A 42 -15.58 7.62 -9.29
CA PHE A 42 -14.92 7.58 -7.98
C PHE A 42 -14.95 9.00 -7.38
N ALA A 43 -15.36 9.15 -6.13
CA ALA A 43 -15.59 10.47 -5.54
C ALA A 43 -14.35 11.14 -4.92
N GLY A 44 -13.27 10.38 -4.66
CA GLY A 44 -12.03 10.99 -4.17
C GLY A 44 -12.05 11.39 -2.69
N HIS A 45 -12.67 10.61 -1.82
CA HIS A 45 -12.82 10.92 -0.39
C HIS A 45 -11.74 10.28 0.50
N ALA A 46 -10.56 9.97 -0.03
CA ALA A 46 -9.48 9.32 0.72
C ALA A 46 -9.00 10.13 1.93
N GLU A 47 -9.04 11.46 1.88
CA GLU A 47 -8.70 12.30 3.04
C GLU A 47 -9.62 12.01 4.22
N HIS A 48 -10.92 11.96 4.00
CA HIS A 48 -11.89 11.63 5.05
C HIS A 48 -11.68 10.21 5.59
N GLN A 49 -11.37 9.24 4.72
CA GLN A 49 -11.03 7.88 5.17
C GLN A 49 -9.77 7.85 6.03
N LEU A 50 -8.77 8.67 5.72
CA LEU A 50 -7.55 8.77 6.51
C LEU A 50 -7.81 9.37 7.91
N GLU A 51 -8.71 10.35 8.02
CA GLU A 51 -9.16 10.90 9.30
C GLU A 51 -9.81 9.80 10.16
N ILE A 52 -10.75 9.03 9.58
CA ILE A 52 -11.40 7.90 10.24
C ILE A 52 -10.37 6.87 10.72
N ILE A 53 -9.41 6.52 9.88
CA ILE A 53 -8.35 5.56 10.23
C ILE A 53 -7.49 6.10 11.37
N SER A 54 -7.14 7.39 11.36
CA SER A 54 -6.35 8.02 12.41
C SER A 54 -7.04 7.93 13.76
N GLU A 55 -8.36 8.17 13.81
CA GLU A 55 -9.16 7.99 15.03
C GLU A 55 -9.23 6.52 15.48
N ILE A 56 -9.41 5.58 14.53
CA ILE A 56 -9.42 4.14 14.85
C ILE A 56 -8.10 3.71 15.44
N VAL A 57 -6.97 4.15 14.88
CA VAL A 57 -5.63 3.85 15.40
C VAL A 57 -5.50 4.33 16.83
N GLN A 58 -5.80 5.60 17.09
CA GLN A 58 -5.72 6.17 18.45
C GLN A 58 -6.60 5.40 19.44
N LYS A 59 -7.87 5.20 19.12
CA LYS A 59 -8.83 4.50 20.00
C LYS A 59 -8.41 3.05 20.27
N THR A 60 -7.86 2.37 19.24
CA THR A 60 -7.42 0.98 19.38
C THR A 60 -6.19 0.87 20.29
N GLU A 61 -5.21 1.76 20.13
CA GLU A 61 -4.02 1.79 20.97
C GLU A 61 -4.37 2.09 22.43
N GLU A 62 -5.27 3.03 22.67
CA GLU A 62 -5.79 3.34 24.00
C GLU A 62 -6.51 2.14 24.63
N GLN A 63 -7.41 1.49 23.91
CA GLN A 63 -8.15 0.32 24.37
C GLN A 63 -7.28 -0.89 24.69
N LEU A 64 -6.24 -1.11 23.88
CA LEU A 64 -5.30 -2.21 24.09
C LEU A 64 -4.22 -1.88 25.12
N GLY A 65 -4.08 -0.61 25.51
CA GLY A 65 -3.03 -0.15 26.41
C GLY A 65 -1.62 -0.36 25.84
N VAL A 66 -1.48 -0.32 24.51
CA VAL A 66 -0.21 -0.57 23.81
C VAL A 66 0.31 0.70 23.13
N ARG A 67 1.63 0.78 23.06
CA ARG A 67 2.32 1.74 22.19
C ARG A 67 3.06 0.94 21.12
N PRO A 68 2.58 0.88 19.87
CA PRO A 68 3.25 0.12 18.84
C PRO A 68 4.62 0.73 18.54
N ILE A 69 5.58 -0.12 18.25
CA ILE A 69 6.91 0.31 17.78
C ILE A 69 6.79 0.84 16.36
N HIS A 70 5.95 0.20 15.55
CA HIS A 70 5.71 0.56 14.15
C HIS A 70 4.23 0.41 13.81
N ARG A 71 3.75 1.32 12.95
CA ARG A 71 2.42 1.24 12.33
C ARG A 71 2.59 0.97 10.85
N CYS A 72 1.96 -0.10 10.37
CA CYS A 72 1.98 -0.48 8.97
C CYS A 72 0.57 -0.36 8.39
N ILE A 73 0.46 0.21 7.19
CA ILE A 73 -0.79 0.21 6.43
C ILE A 73 -0.73 -0.85 5.34
N ALA A 74 -1.80 -1.63 5.20
CA ALA A 74 -1.88 -2.71 4.22
C ALA A 74 -3.20 -2.67 3.47
N GLY A 75 -3.17 -2.88 2.15
CA GLY A 75 -4.36 -2.90 1.33
C GLY A 75 -4.23 -3.72 0.04
N TYR A 76 -5.39 -4.13 -0.47
CA TYR A 76 -5.54 -4.82 -1.74
C TYR A 76 -6.34 -3.94 -2.71
N SER A 77 -6.00 -3.93 -4.00
CA SER A 77 -6.74 -3.18 -5.02
C SER A 77 -6.79 -1.67 -4.70
N LEU A 78 -7.96 -1.04 -4.61
CA LEU A 78 -8.10 0.36 -4.20
C LEU A 78 -7.58 0.62 -2.78
N ALA A 79 -7.71 -0.33 -1.86
CA ALA A 79 -7.07 -0.20 -0.55
C ALA A 79 -5.53 -0.23 -0.65
N GLY A 80 -4.96 -0.90 -1.65
CA GLY A 80 -3.53 -0.83 -1.97
C GLY A 80 -3.10 0.51 -2.56
N LEU A 81 -3.96 1.14 -3.37
CA LEU A 81 -3.80 2.53 -3.82
C LEU A 81 -3.79 3.48 -2.63
N PHE A 82 -4.83 3.40 -1.77
CA PHE A 82 -4.96 4.19 -0.56
C PHE A 82 -3.75 4.02 0.38
N ALA A 83 -3.32 2.78 0.63
CA ALA A 83 -2.17 2.50 1.47
C ALA A 83 -0.88 3.12 0.93
N THR A 84 -0.76 3.28 -0.41
CA THR A 84 0.37 3.93 -1.06
C THR A 84 0.29 5.45 -0.97
N TRP A 85 -0.92 6.01 -1.01
CA TRP A 85 -1.19 7.44 -0.94
C TRP A 85 -1.08 8.01 0.50
N ALA A 86 -1.58 7.28 1.49
CA ALA A 86 -1.70 7.76 2.86
C ALA A 86 -0.41 8.32 3.50
N PRO A 87 0.80 7.74 3.29
CA PRO A 87 2.04 8.29 3.83
C PRO A 87 2.47 9.65 3.26
N PHE A 88 1.90 10.07 2.14
CA PHE A 88 2.11 11.41 1.59
C PHE A 88 1.23 12.48 2.27
N GLN A 89 0.23 12.05 3.05
CA GLN A 89 -0.73 12.94 3.72
C GLN A 89 -0.46 13.07 5.21
N ALA A 90 0.03 12.01 5.85
CA ALA A 90 0.21 11.97 7.28
C ALA A 90 1.42 11.13 7.68
N ASP A 91 2.13 11.61 8.69
CA ASP A 91 3.24 10.89 9.36
C ASP A 91 2.69 9.85 10.37
N LEU A 92 1.80 8.98 9.91
CA LEU A 92 1.13 7.99 10.75
C LEU A 92 1.71 6.59 10.57
N PHE A 93 2.23 6.26 9.38
CA PHE A 93 2.61 4.90 9.02
C PHE A 93 4.12 4.77 8.74
N ASP A 94 4.73 3.76 9.33
CA ASP A 94 6.15 3.41 9.15
C ASP A 94 6.40 2.46 7.99
N ALA A 95 5.37 1.77 7.49
CA ALA A 95 5.50 0.85 6.37
C ALA A 95 4.22 0.74 5.54
N VAL A 96 4.40 0.42 4.26
CA VAL A 96 3.34 0.27 3.25
C VAL A 96 3.34 -1.15 2.70
N ALA A 97 2.18 -1.81 2.70
CA ALA A 97 1.95 -3.09 2.05
C ALA A 97 0.82 -2.97 1.01
N SER A 98 1.17 -2.83 -0.25
CA SER A 98 0.23 -2.71 -1.37
C SER A 98 0.24 -3.98 -2.22
N ALA A 99 -0.76 -4.84 -2.03
CA ALA A 99 -0.93 -6.05 -2.82
C ALA A 99 -1.90 -5.81 -3.97
N SER A 100 -1.48 -6.02 -5.21
CA SER A 100 -2.28 -5.79 -6.42
C SER A 100 -2.97 -4.41 -6.40
N GLY A 101 -2.24 -3.38 -5.93
CA GLY A 101 -2.75 -2.02 -5.80
C GLY A 101 -3.19 -1.44 -7.13
N SER A 102 -4.23 -0.61 -7.11
CA SER A 102 -4.85 0.00 -8.30
C SER A 102 -4.01 1.14 -8.88
N MET A 103 -2.72 0.89 -9.19
CA MET A 103 -1.77 1.88 -9.70
C MET A 103 -2.06 2.32 -11.15
N TRP A 104 -3.17 1.83 -11.71
CA TRP A 104 -3.76 2.32 -12.95
C TRP A 104 -4.56 3.62 -12.76
N TYR A 105 -4.78 4.06 -11.51
CA TYR A 105 -5.57 5.24 -11.21
C TYR A 105 -4.97 6.48 -11.91
N PRO A 106 -5.77 7.29 -12.61
CA PRO A 106 -5.25 8.41 -13.38
C PRO A 106 -4.38 9.34 -12.57
N ASP A 107 -3.25 9.76 -13.14
CA ASP A 107 -2.27 10.70 -12.56
C ASP A 107 -1.61 10.24 -11.26
N PHE A 108 -1.91 9.00 -10.79
CA PHE A 108 -1.41 8.53 -9.49
C PHE A 108 0.11 8.29 -9.50
N ALA A 109 0.66 7.74 -10.57
CA ALA A 109 2.10 7.54 -10.66
C ALA A 109 2.84 8.88 -10.70
N GLU A 110 2.33 9.86 -11.44
CA GLU A 110 2.83 11.24 -11.50
C GLU A 110 2.79 11.91 -10.12
N TYR A 111 1.67 11.75 -9.42
CA TYR A 111 1.52 12.25 -8.06
C TYR A 111 2.59 11.67 -7.11
N VAL A 112 2.81 10.36 -7.15
CA VAL A 112 3.83 9.69 -6.31
C VAL A 112 5.25 10.10 -6.69
N GLU A 113 5.53 10.29 -7.99
CA GLU A 113 6.84 10.75 -8.48
C GLU A 113 7.16 12.17 -8.01
N ALA A 114 6.20 13.07 -8.11
CA ALA A 114 6.36 14.49 -7.73
C ALA A 114 6.25 14.72 -6.22
N GLY A 115 5.46 13.91 -5.51
CA GLY A 115 5.17 14.08 -4.09
C GLY A 115 6.41 13.88 -3.20
N MET A 116 6.35 14.47 -2.00
CA MET A 116 7.38 14.31 -0.97
C MET A 116 6.72 13.78 0.30
N PHE A 117 7.44 12.96 1.04
CA PHE A 117 7.03 12.56 2.38
C PHE A 117 7.51 13.59 3.40
N ASP A 118 6.71 13.93 4.37
CA ASP A 118 7.19 14.64 5.57
C ASP A 118 8.14 13.72 6.35
N ARG A 119 7.74 12.46 6.53
CA ARG A 119 8.58 11.38 7.02
C ARG A 119 8.44 10.15 6.12
N PRO A 120 9.49 9.73 5.40
CA PRO A 120 9.39 8.58 4.51
C PRO A 120 9.14 7.29 5.30
N PRO A 121 8.28 6.39 4.79
CA PRO A 121 8.15 5.05 5.35
C PRO A 121 9.50 4.33 5.36
N ARG A 122 9.76 3.49 6.36
CA ARG A 122 10.97 2.67 6.45
C ARG A 122 11.06 1.65 5.33
N CYS A 123 9.92 1.03 5.02
CA CYS A 123 9.85 0.05 3.95
C CYS A 123 8.49 0.03 3.25
N ALA A 124 8.49 -0.46 2.02
CA ALA A 124 7.28 -0.65 1.22
C ALA A 124 7.33 -1.95 0.43
N TYR A 125 6.23 -2.68 0.45
CA TYR A 125 6.03 -3.87 -0.37
C TYR A 125 4.95 -3.61 -1.41
N PHE A 126 5.27 -3.91 -2.64
CA PHE A 126 4.33 -3.87 -3.76
C PHE A 126 4.25 -5.23 -4.43
N SER A 127 3.07 -5.63 -4.84
CA SER A 127 2.94 -6.81 -5.69
C SER A 127 1.87 -6.64 -6.76
N LEU A 128 1.99 -7.45 -7.81
CA LEU A 128 1.04 -7.47 -8.92
C LEU A 128 0.93 -8.89 -9.48
N GLY A 129 -0.25 -9.29 -9.91
CA GLY A 129 -0.43 -10.52 -10.66
C GLY A 129 0.09 -10.40 -12.09
N SER A 130 0.84 -11.40 -12.56
CA SER A 130 1.49 -11.41 -13.88
C SER A 130 0.54 -11.29 -15.08
N LYS A 131 -0.77 -11.41 -14.85
CA LYS A 131 -1.81 -11.30 -15.89
C LYS A 131 -2.77 -10.13 -15.64
N GLU A 132 -2.55 -9.27 -14.65
CA GLU A 132 -3.48 -8.18 -14.31
C GLU A 132 -3.60 -7.14 -15.44
N ALA A 133 -2.50 -6.82 -16.11
CA ALA A 133 -2.53 -5.93 -17.27
C ALA A 133 -3.17 -6.56 -18.54
N ARG A 134 -3.51 -7.86 -18.50
CA ARG A 134 -4.18 -8.55 -19.62
C ARG A 134 -5.70 -8.38 -19.52
N THR A 135 -6.20 -7.18 -19.78
CA THR A 135 -7.60 -6.80 -19.68
C THR A 135 -8.04 -6.00 -20.92
N PRO A 136 -9.33 -6.06 -21.32
CA PRO A 136 -9.88 -5.22 -22.39
C PRO A 136 -9.85 -3.72 -22.05
N SER A 137 -10.01 -3.35 -20.78
CA SER A 137 -10.01 -1.95 -20.34
C SER A 137 -8.64 -1.30 -20.57
N ARG A 138 -8.65 -0.20 -21.33
CA ARG A 138 -7.43 0.59 -21.59
C ARG A 138 -6.85 1.16 -20.30
N LEU A 139 -7.70 1.58 -19.38
CA LEU A 139 -7.31 2.15 -18.10
C LEU A 139 -6.59 1.11 -17.24
N LEU A 140 -7.23 -0.04 -17.02
CA LEU A 140 -6.66 -1.11 -16.19
C LEU A 140 -5.37 -1.72 -16.75
N ARG A 141 -5.15 -1.67 -18.08
CA ARG A 141 -3.89 -2.13 -18.68
C ARG A 141 -2.66 -1.36 -18.18
N GLY A 142 -2.85 -0.12 -17.76
CA GLY A 142 -1.77 0.72 -17.20
C GLY A 142 -1.24 0.26 -15.85
N VAL A 143 -1.90 -0.72 -15.19
CA VAL A 143 -1.54 -1.13 -13.82
C VAL A 143 -0.09 -1.59 -13.67
N ALA A 144 0.46 -2.28 -14.67
CA ALA A 144 1.84 -2.77 -14.59
C ALA A 144 2.86 -1.62 -14.67
N ASP A 145 2.67 -0.70 -15.61
CA ASP A 145 3.51 0.48 -15.75
C ASP A 145 3.41 1.40 -14.53
N GLY A 146 2.19 1.74 -14.11
CA GLY A 146 1.94 2.55 -12.91
C GLY A 146 2.59 1.95 -11.66
N THR A 147 2.48 0.62 -11.48
CA THR A 147 3.13 -0.06 -10.35
C THR A 147 4.65 0.08 -10.40
N GLN A 148 5.27 -0.10 -11.56
CA GLN A 148 6.74 0.01 -11.67
C GLN A 148 7.22 1.45 -11.44
N ARG A 149 6.50 2.45 -11.93
CA ARG A 149 6.78 3.87 -11.67
C ARG A 149 6.70 4.19 -10.17
N VAL A 150 5.63 3.76 -9.50
CA VAL A 150 5.45 3.92 -8.04
C VAL A 150 6.59 3.26 -7.26
N VAL A 151 6.94 2.01 -7.60
CA VAL A 151 8.07 1.28 -6.98
C VAL A 151 9.39 2.04 -7.18
N GLY A 152 9.62 2.54 -8.39
CA GLY A 152 10.80 3.36 -8.72
C GLY A 152 10.86 4.64 -7.87
N ALA A 153 9.74 5.36 -7.79
CA ALA A 153 9.64 6.60 -7.01
C ALA A 153 9.89 6.39 -5.52
N PHE A 154 9.33 5.33 -4.91
CA PHE A 154 9.61 4.99 -3.51
C PHE A 154 11.09 4.70 -3.27
N ARG A 155 11.74 3.95 -4.16
CA ARG A 155 13.19 3.68 -4.09
C ARG A 155 14.02 4.96 -4.19
N MET A 156 13.70 5.84 -5.14
CA MET A 156 14.38 7.13 -5.31
C MET A 156 14.24 8.04 -4.09
N LYS A 157 13.13 7.92 -3.35
CA LYS A 157 12.88 8.64 -2.10
C LYS A 157 13.51 7.95 -0.88
N GLY A 158 14.37 6.93 -1.06
CA GLY A 158 15.11 6.27 0.00
C GLY A 158 14.32 5.22 0.80
N VAL A 159 13.12 4.85 0.37
CA VAL A 159 12.32 3.81 1.02
C VAL A 159 12.83 2.42 0.62
N LYS A 160 13.11 1.54 1.61
CA LYS A 160 13.44 0.13 1.36
C LYS A 160 12.26 -0.55 0.67
N THR A 161 12.33 -0.76 -0.65
CA THR A 161 11.18 -1.16 -1.46
C THR A 161 11.41 -2.46 -2.20
N VAL A 162 10.46 -3.40 -2.08
CA VAL A 162 10.40 -4.64 -2.85
C VAL A 162 9.18 -4.65 -3.78
N PHE A 163 9.34 -5.29 -4.92
CA PHE A 163 8.25 -5.65 -5.82
C PHE A 163 8.24 -7.16 -6.06
N GLU A 164 7.07 -7.79 -5.90
CA GLU A 164 6.85 -9.21 -6.17
C GLU A 164 5.82 -9.42 -7.27
N SER A 165 6.20 -10.16 -8.33
CA SER A 165 5.25 -10.61 -9.34
C SER A 165 4.64 -11.94 -8.92
N ASN A 166 3.32 -11.97 -8.74
CA ASN A 166 2.58 -13.18 -8.39
C ASN A 166 1.95 -13.82 -9.64
N PRO A 167 1.80 -15.16 -9.68
CA PRO A 167 1.10 -15.81 -10.78
C PRO A 167 -0.38 -15.42 -10.85
N GLY A 168 -0.92 -15.21 -12.07
CA GLY A 168 -2.35 -15.07 -12.30
C GLY A 168 -2.85 -13.64 -12.41
N ASN A 169 -4.19 -13.51 -12.41
CA ASN A 169 -4.91 -12.24 -12.52
C ASN A 169 -5.17 -11.60 -11.16
N HIS A 170 -5.92 -10.49 -11.16
CA HIS A 170 -6.27 -9.72 -9.96
C HIS A 170 -6.97 -10.53 -8.86
N PHE A 171 -7.72 -11.55 -9.20
CA PHE A 171 -8.55 -12.31 -8.27
C PHE A 171 -7.89 -13.62 -7.77
N LYS A 172 -6.67 -13.91 -8.24
CA LYS A 172 -6.00 -15.15 -7.84
C LYS A 172 -5.30 -15.00 -6.48
N GLU A 173 -5.75 -15.77 -5.50
CA GLU A 173 -5.14 -15.92 -4.17
C GLU A 173 -4.88 -14.59 -3.44
N PRO A 174 -5.89 -13.70 -3.31
CA PRO A 174 -5.69 -12.39 -2.69
C PRO A 174 -5.29 -12.50 -1.22
N ASP A 175 -5.76 -13.51 -0.49
CA ASP A 175 -5.39 -13.79 0.89
C ASP A 175 -3.91 -14.15 1.06
N VAL A 176 -3.34 -14.89 0.11
CA VAL A 176 -1.92 -15.26 0.09
C VAL A 176 -1.06 -14.02 -0.21
N ARG A 177 -1.45 -13.22 -1.22
CA ARG A 177 -0.73 -11.99 -1.58
C ARG A 177 -0.72 -10.98 -0.44
N MET A 178 -1.86 -10.80 0.23
CA MET A 178 -1.94 -9.94 1.42
C MET A 178 -1.07 -10.45 2.56
N ALA A 179 -1.08 -11.75 2.83
CA ALA A 179 -0.25 -12.32 3.88
C ALA A 179 1.25 -12.12 3.61
N LYS A 180 1.70 -12.35 2.37
CA LYS A 180 3.09 -12.07 1.96
C LYS A 180 3.46 -10.60 2.18
N ALA A 181 2.58 -9.67 1.76
CA ALA A 181 2.80 -8.25 1.91
C ALA A 181 2.93 -7.85 3.38
N ILE A 182 2.00 -8.30 4.22
CA ILE A 182 2.02 -8.04 5.67
C ILE A 182 3.26 -8.65 6.32
N CYS A 183 3.55 -9.92 6.05
CA CYS A 183 4.71 -10.60 6.64
C CYS A 183 6.03 -9.88 6.26
N TRP A 184 6.15 -9.46 5.01
CA TRP A 184 7.35 -8.78 4.57
C TRP A 184 7.52 -7.43 5.29
N VAL A 185 6.49 -6.59 5.36
CA VAL A 185 6.62 -5.27 6.04
C VAL A 185 6.84 -5.42 7.54
N VAL A 186 6.15 -6.36 8.21
CA VAL A 186 6.33 -6.63 9.64
C VAL A 186 7.76 -7.08 9.92
N SER A 187 8.35 -7.92 9.07
CA SER A 187 9.72 -8.42 9.22
C SER A 187 10.78 -7.34 8.92
N ASN A 188 10.47 -6.36 8.08
CA ASN A 188 11.46 -5.40 7.59
C ASN A 188 11.33 -3.99 8.19
N CYS A 189 10.23 -3.68 8.86
CA CYS A 189 10.00 -2.36 9.44
C CYS A 189 10.94 -2.08 10.64
N GLY A 190 11.35 -3.11 11.37
CA GLY A 190 12.23 -3.01 12.54
C GLY A 190 13.73 -2.92 12.21
N GLU A 191 14.15 -3.29 11.01
CA GLU A 191 15.56 -3.19 10.62
C GLU A 191 15.92 -1.72 10.38
N ASN A 192 16.99 -1.24 11.03
CA ASN A 192 17.52 0.11 10.82
C ASN A 192 17.70 0.35 9.32
N GLY A 193 17.26 1.54 8.86
CA GLY A 193 17.38 1.99 7.47
C GLY A 193 18.83 1.88 6.94
N PRO A 194 19.10 2.21 5.67
CA PRO A 194 20.31 1.84 4.95
C PRO A 194 21.55 2.11 5.79
N SER A 195 22.29 1.03 6.11
CA SER A 195 23.60 1.13 6.70
C SER A 195 24.41 2.09 5.83
N LYS A 196 24.95 3.15 6.43
CA LYS A 196 25.92 4.04 5.78
C LYS A 196 26.88 3.15 4.99
N LEU A 197 26.89 3.30 3.67
CA LEU A 197 27.89 2.73 2.81
C LEU A 197 29.23 3.14 3.41
N GLY A 198 30.04 2.16 3.78
CA GLY A 198 31.33 2.37 4.36
C GLY A 198 32.14 3.36 3.52
N GLU A 199 32.66 4.38 4.17
CA GLU A 199 33.75 5.18 3.65
C GLU A 199 34.87 4.19 3.30
N CYS A 200 35.15 4.07 2.02
CA CYS A 200 36.31 3.37 1.52
C CYS A 200 37.47 4.29 1.83
N GLU A 201 38.18 4.03 2.93
CA GLU A 201 39.50 4.64 3.16
C GLU A 201 40.43 4.15 2.04
N LEU A 202 41.05 5.13 1.37
CA LEU A 202 42.16 4.98 0.44
C LEU A 202 43.46 4.60 1.18
#